data_652fa22fad3ad6f9cafb8d87c39b1eff
#
_entry.id   652fa22fad3ad6f9cafb8d87c39b1eff
#
_cell.length_a   1.000
_cell.length_b   1.000
_cell.length_c   1.000
_cell.angle_alpha   90.00
_cell.angle_beta   90.00
_cell.angle_gamma   90.00
#
_symmetry.space_group_name_H-M   'P 1'
#
loop_
_entity.id
_entity.type
_entity.pdbx_description
1 polymer ?
#
loop_
_entity_poly.entity_id
_entity_poly.type
_entity_poly.pdbx_seq_one_letter_code
_entity_poly.pdbx_strand_id
1 'polypeptide(L)'
;MVSTRASLVSVLLAAAAPAIARDVPANIRQFYDNVTSQASCQNTLAGGFYSKDGDSGNAVYCGDKLDSGVIFIKGNGKTLVNMDIDCDGAQNGPADDGRCGNSGDTQSITSFQSTIKSYGAGINDVDAYIHPYVVFGNEGSKPGWATFNPEQYGIEPLSLMAVVCGNQLIYGVWADENGDDGEYPVVGEASISLATACYGKDAVDGNTAHDEDDVLYIAFTGSEAVPGASGAKWNAQSFSEFESSVQSLGDKLIQRISS
;
A
#
# COMPACT_ATOMS: atom_id res chain seq x y z
N MET A 1 7.47 -55.94 -36.88
CA MET A 1 8.12 -54.64 -36.77
C MET A 1 7.17 -53.72 -36.03
N VAL A 2 7.39 -53.48 -34.76
CA VAL A 2 6.55 -52.59 -33.92
C VAL A 2 7.30 -51.27 -33.82
N SER A 3 6.70 -50.20 -34.37
CA SER A 3 7.26 -48.84 -34.34
C SER A 3 6.77 -48.13 -33.10
N THR A 4 7.64 -47.91 -32.12
CA THR A 4 7.39 -47.11 -30.94
C THR A 4 7.58 -45.63 -31.30
N ARG A 5 6.50 -44.85 -31.31
CA ARG A 5 6.56 -43.38 -31.38
C ARG A 5 6.82 -42.80 -29.99
N ALA A 6 7.96 -42.20 -29.79
CA ALA A 6 8.26 -41.42 -28.61
C ALA A 6 7.59 -40.05 -28.72
N SER A 7 6.65 -39.74 -27.83
CA SER A 7 6.08 -38.39 -27.69
C SER A 7 7.02 -37.56 -26.84
N LEU A 8 7.59 -36.52 -27.42
CA LEU A 8 8.29 -35.47 -26.68
C LEU A 8 7.23 -34.57 -26.02
N VAL A 9 7.18 -34.61 -24.69
CA VAL A 9 6.44 -33.63 -23.89
C VAL A 9 7.36 -32.44 -23.69
N SER A 10 7.08 -31.35 -24.38
CA SER A 10 7.76 -30.06 -24.13
C SER A 10 7.19 -29.43 -22.87
N VAL A 11 7.94 -29.47 -21.79
CA VAL A 11 7.65 -28.69 -20.59
C VAL A 11 8.03 -27.24 -20.89
N LEU A 12 7.04 -26.36 -21.11
CA LEU A 12 7.26 -24.93 -21.09
C LEU A 12 7.50 -24.51 -19.62
N LEU A 13 8.75 -24.23 -19.26
CA LEU A 13 9.04 -23.45 -18.06
C LEU A 13 8.57 -22.01 -18.35
N ALA A 14 7.45 -21.63 -17.74
CA ALA A 14 7.12 -20.23 -17.62
C ALA A 14 8.16 -19.59 -16.68
N ALA A 15 9.10 -18.82 -17.24
CA ALA A 15 9.94 -17.95 -16.44
C ALA A 15 9.02 -16.91 -15.81
N ALA A 16 8.88 -16.93 -14.48
CA ALA A 16 8.28 -15.83 -13.76
C ALA A 16 9.13 -14.58 -14.06
N ALA A 17 8.55 -13.61 -14.74
CA ALA A 17 9.18 -12.31 -14.88
C ALA A 17 9.36 -11.74 -13.47
N PRO A 18 10.54 -11.16 -13.13
CA PRO A 18 10.68 -10.45 -11.88
C PRO A 18 9.60 -9.39 -11.79
N ALA A 19 9.04 -9.18 -10.59
CA ALA A 19 8.14 -8.07 -10.32
C ALA A 19 8.89 -6.78 -10.70
N ILE A 20 8.51 -6.16 -11.80
CA ILE A 20 9.13 -4.92 -12.26
C ILE A 20 8.33 -3.81 -11.59
N ALA A 21 8.87 -3.30 -10.48
CA ALA A 21 8.44 -2.02 -9.99
C ALA A 21 8.61 -1.01 -11.14
N ARG A 22 7.59 -0.22 -11.39
CA ARG A 22 7.55 0.67 -12.55
C ARG A 22 8.24 1.98 -12.28
N ASP A 23 8.82 2.57 -13.33
CA ASP A 23 9.31 3.94 -13.26
C ASP A 23 8.18 4.90 -12.88
N VAL A 24 8.51 5.92 -12.09
CA VAL A 24 7.53 6.96 -11.71
C VAL A 24 7.17 7.80 -12.94
N PRO A 25 5.90 7.83 -13.39
CA PRO A 25 5.46 8.65 -14.51
C PRO A 25 5.71 10.13 -14.28
N ALA A 26 5.87 10.91 -15.35
CA ALA A 26 6.27 12.31 -15.27
C ALA A 26 5.31 13.19 -14.44
N ASN A 27 3.98 12.97 -14.55
CA ASN A 27 2.99 13.69 -13.75
C ASN A 27 3.12 13.38 -12.25
N ILE A 28 3.39 12.12 -11.90
CA ILE A 28 3.58 11.68 -10.51
C ILE A 28 4.92 12.20 -9.98
N ARG A 29 5.99 12.18 -10.78
CA ARG A 29 7.28 12.77 -10.41
C ARG A 29 7.13 14.27 -10.13
N GLN A 30 6.46 14.99 -11.01
CA GLN A 30 6.20 16.41 -10.80
C GLN A 30 5.34 16.66 -9.55
N PHE A 31 4.35 15.81 -9.29
CA PHE A 31 3.55 15.91 -8.07
C PHE A 31 4.41 15.69 -6.82
N TYR A 32 5.25 14.65 -6.80
CA TYR A 32 6.21 14.38 -5.74
C TYR A 32 7.12 15.59 -5.48
N ASP A 33 7.72 16.15 -6.54
CA ASP A 33 8.61 17.31 -6.44
C ASP A 33 7.85 18.55 -5.93
N ASN A 34 6.61 18.75 -6.34
CA ASN A 34 5.77 19.83 -5.86
C ASN A 34 5.45 19.68 -4.36
N VAL A 35 5.05 18.48 -3.91
CA VAL A 35 4.73 18.21 -2.50
C VAL A 35 5.98 18.42 -1.63
N THR A 36 7.14 17.93 -2.04
CA THR A 36 8.40 18.07 -1.30
C THR A 36 8.99 19.48 -1.36
N SER A 37 8.59 20.31 -2.32
CA SER A 37 8.98 21.73 -2.37
C SER A 37 8.20 22.61 -1.40
N GLN A 38 6.99 22.19 -1.01
CA GLN A 38 6.09 22.95 -0.14
C GLN A 38 6.40 22.69 1.34
N ALA A 39 6.34 23.73 2.17
CA ALA A 39 6.56 23.62 3.61
C ALA A 39 5.36 23.00 4.35
N SER A 40 4.15 23.11 3.80
CA SER A 40 2.92 22.61 4.41
C SER A 40 1.85 22.39 3.35
N CYS A 41 0.83 21.59 3.67
CA CYS A 41 -0.41 21.53 2.89
C CYS A 41 -1.12 22.88 2.90
N GLN A 42 -1.82 23.21 1.82
CA GLN A 42 -2.75 24.34 1.76
C GLN A 42 -4.11 23.97 2.38
N ASN A 43 -4.51 22.70 2.24
CA ASN A 43 -5.73 22.13 2.79
C ASN A 43 -5.38 20.91 3.66
N THR A 44 -5.08 21.13 4.93
CA THR A 44 -4.86 20.05 5.90
C THR A 44 -6.20 19.47 6.34
N LEU A 45 -6.42 18.18 6.09
CA LEU A 45 -7.64 17.48 6.50
C LEU A 45 -7.57 17.03 7.95
N ALA A 46 -6.43 16.48 8.35
CA ALA A 46 -6.10 16.12 9.73
C ALA A 46 -4.59 16.15 9.94
N GLY A 47 -4.15 16.38 11.17
CA GLY A 47 -2.73 16.46 11.53
C GLY A 47 -2.49 16.04 12.96
N GLY A 48 -1.22 15.92 13.35
CA GLY A 48 -0.83 15.44 14.67
C GLY A 48 -0.42 13.97 14.66
N PHE A 49 -0.06 13.44 13.47
CA PHE A 49 0.36 12.06 13.30
C PHE A 49 1.90 11.95 13.32
N TYR A 50 2.36 10.82 13.76
CA TYR A 50 3.77 10.46 13.84
C TYR A 50 4.10 9.50 12.68
N SER A 51 5.27 9.66 12.09
CA SER A 51 5.73 8.78 11.02
C SER A 51 6.75 7.77 11.56
N LYS A 52 7.42 8.07 12.68
CA LYS A 52 8.36 7.17 13.33
C LYS A 52 8.60 7.55 14.79
N ASP A 53 9.19 6.65 15.54
CA ASP A 53 9.61 6.89 16.91
C ASP A 53 10.53 8.11 17.04
N GLY A 54 10.18 8.99 17.98
CA GLY A 54 10.96 10.20 18.29
C GLY A 54 10.74 11.38 17.35
N ASP A 55 9.81 11.31 16.39
CA ASP A 55 9.40 12.46 15.62
C ASP A 55 8.49 13.41 16.45
N SER A 56 8.01 14.48 15.83
CA SER A 56 7.25 15.54 16.53
C SER A 56 5.74 15.51 16.28
N GLY A 57 5.21 14.44 15.68
CA GLY A 57 3.78 14.34 15.35
C GLY A 57 3.32 15.41 14.36
N ASN A 58 4.12 15.69 13.34
CA ASN A 58 3.85 16.73 12.33
C ASN A 58 3.38 16.19 10.99
N ALA A 59 3.18 14.89 10.87
CA ALA A 59 2.60 14.31 9.66
C ALA A 59 1.11 14.66 9.58
N VAL A 60 0.62 14.83 8.34
CA VAL A 60 -0.75 15.29 8.05
C VAL A 60 -1.33 14.58 6.84
N TYR A 61 -2.64 14.44 6.83
CA TYR A 61 -3.42 14.10 5.63
C TYR A 61 -3.76 15.38 4.87
N CYS A 62 -3.35 15.45 3.62
CA CYS A 62 -3.49 16.60 2.73
C CYS A 62 -4.61 16.43 1.72
N GLY A 63 -5.49 17.42 1.65
CA GLY A 63 -6.56 17.53 0.67
C GLY A 63 -6.32 18.57 -0.42
N ASP A 64 -5.08 18.95 -0.70
CA ASP A 64 -4.74 19.97 -1.70
C ASP A 64 -5.22 19.61 -3.13
N LYS A 65 -5.48 18.31 -3.36
CA LYS A 65 -6.00 17.76 -4.62
C LYS A 65 -7.35 17.06 -4.45
N LEU A 66 -8.08 17.35 -3.37
CA LEU A 66 -9.37 16.71 -3.07
C LEU A 66 -10.40 16.93 -4.17
N ASP A 67 -10.44 18.11 -4.81
CA ASP A 67 -11.31 18.40 -5.96
C ASP A 67 -11.04 17.49 -7.17
N SER A 68 -9.84 16.93 -7.26
CA SER A 68 -9.46 15.93 -8.27
C SER A 68 -9.63 14.49 -7.75
N GLY A 69 -10.18 14.31 -6.56
CA GLY A 69 -10.36 13.01 -5.93
C GLY A 69 -9.05 12.38 -5.44
N VAL A 70 -8.13 13.18 -4.89
CA VAL A 70 -6.84 12.73 -4.40
C VAL A 70 -6.56 13.28 -3.01
N ILE A 71 -6.13 12.40 -2.11
CA ILE A 71 -5.62 12.72 -0.77
C ILE A 71 -4.22 12.08 -0.65
N PHE A 72 -3.32 12.73 0.09
CA PHE A 72 -1.96 12.21 0.28
C PHE A 72 -1.45 12.50 1.69
N ILE A 73 -0.44 11.75 2.14
CA ILE A 73 0.23 11.99 3.41
C ILE A 73 1.45 12.89 3.17
N LYS A 74 1.66 13.85 4.05
CA LYS A 74 2.80 14.75 4.05
C LYS A 74 3.43 14.82 5.44
N GLY A 75 4.75 14.76 5.48
CA GLY A 75 5.54 14.96 6.69
C GLY A 75 5.76 16.43 7.03
N ASN A 76 6.69 16.67 7.95
CA ASN A 76 7.03 17.99 8.43
C ASN A 76 7.85 18.79 7.39
N GLY A 77 7.50 20.07 7.23
CA GLY A 77 8.25 20.94 6.32
C GLY A 77 8.24 20.39 4.88
N LYS A 78 9.42 20.20 4.32
CA LYS A 78 9.61 19.69 2.95
C LYS A 78 9.79 18.18 2.87
N THR A 79 9.47 17.44 3.94
CA THR A 79 9.57 15.98 3.94
C THR A 79 8.24 15.32 3.62
N LEU A 80 8.29 14.04 3.38
CA LEU A 80 7.15 13.12 3.33
C LEU A 80 7.13 12.32 4.64
N VAL A 81 6.78 11.04 4.57
CA VAL A 81 6.81 10.12 5.71
C VAL A 81 7.70 8.92 5.40
N ASN A 82 8.03 8.12 6.40
CA ASN A 82 8.79 6.88 6.27
C ASN A 82 7.93 5.73 5.67
N MET A 83 8.45 4.51 5.74
CA MET A 83 7.66 3.29 5.50
C MET A 83 7.97 2.28 6.60
N ASP A 84 7.02 2.05 7.48
CA ASP A 84 7.01 0.93 8.42
C ASP A 84 6.31 -0.29 7.83
N ILE A 85 6.54 -1.47 8.42
CA ILE A 85 6.01 -2.73 7.93
C ILE A 85 4.75 -3.10 8.69
N ASP A 86 3.72 -3.37 7.90
CA ASP A 86 2.52 -4.07 8.34
C ASP A 86 2.53 -5.51 7.81
N CYS A 87 2.30 -6.46 8.70
CA CYS A 87 2.24 -7.90 8.43
C CYS A 87 0.84 -8.50 8.68
N ASP A 88 -0.17 -7.67 8.82
CA ASP A 88 -1.53 -8.09 9.18
C ASP A 88 -2.24 -8.85 8.06
N GLY A 89 -3.31 -9.56 8.43
CA GLY A 89 -4.14 -10.33 7.52
C GLY A 89 -3.84 -11.82 7.52
N ALA A 90 -4.00 -12.46 6.37
CA ALA A 90 -3.83 -13.91 6.23
C ALA A 90 -2.38 -14.34 6.47
N GLN A 91 -2.19 -15.22 7.45
CA GLN A 91 -0.87 -15.72 7.84
C GLN A 91 -0.55 -17.07 7.19
N ASN A 92 0.75 -17.39 7.08
CA ASN A 92 1.27 -18.66 6.55
C ASN A 92 0.83 -18.93 5.10
N GLY A 93 0.71 -17.89 4.28
CA GLY A 93 0.38 -17.98 2.87
C GLY A 93 1.53 -18.54 2.01
N PRO A 94 1.30 -18.76 0.71
CA PRO A 94 2.27 -19.42 -0.16
C PRO A 94 3.54 -18.61 -0.41
N ALA A 95 3.53 -17.30 -0.19
CA ALA A 95 4.67 -16.40 -0.34
C ALA A 95 5.36 -16.06 0.98
N ASP A 96 4.85 -16.56 2.11
CA ASP A 96 5.42 -16.33 3.43
C ASP A 96 6.84 -16.91 3.51
N ASP A 97 7.81 -16.05 3.77
CA ASP A 97 9.22 -16.39 3.88
C ASP A 97 9.78 -16.21 5.30
N GLY A 98 8.91 -15.98 6.28
CA GLY A 98 9.22 -15.89 7.70
C GLY A 98 9.69 -14.51 8.17
N ARG A 99 9.83 -13.51 7.31
CA ARG A 99 10.32 -12.18 7.70
C ARG A 99 9.38 -11.43 8.64
N CYS A 100 8.07 -11.64 8.54
CA CYS A 100 7.09 -11.09 9.47
C CYS A 100 7.18 -11.68 10.89
N GLY A 101 7.89 -12.78 11.06
CA GLY A 101 8.11 -13.39 12.39
C GLY A 101 8.86 -12.50 13.40
N ASN A 102 9.47 -11.40 12.95
CA ASN A 102 10.10 -10.40 13.81
C ASN A 102 9.12 -9.31 14.29
N SER A 103 7.96 -9.16 13.65
CA SER A 103 6.95 -8.18 14.07
C SER A 103 6.41 -8.53 15.45
N GLY A 104 6.29 -7.52 16.32
CA GLY A 104 5.76 -7.66 17.67
C GLY A 104 4.24 -7.55 17.78
N ASP A 105 3.56 -7.09 16.73
CA ASP A 105 2.15 -6.71 16.72
C ASP A 105 1.33 -7.27 15.54
N THR A 106 1.88 -8.22 14.79
CA THR A 106 1.15 -8.84 13.67
C THR A 106 -0.19 -9.41 14.12
N GLN A 107 -1.26 -8.94 13.48
CA GLN A 107 -2.62 -9.39 13.68
C GLN A 107 -3.05 -10.33 12.54
N SER A 108 -3.91 -11.31 12.84
CA SER A 108 -4.36 -12.29 11.85
C SER A 108 -5.54 -11.81 10.99
N ILE A 109 -5.88 -10.52 11.11
CA ILE A 109 -6.97 -9.87 10.40
C ILE A 109 -6.58 -8.43 10.05
N THR A 110 -7.06 -7.94 8.89
CA THR A 110 -7.05 -6.51 8.56
C THR A 110 -8.42 -5.88 8.80
N SER A 111 -8.48 -4.55 8.83
CA SER A 111 -9.71 -3.79 9.05
C SER A 111 -10.80 -4.13 8.03
N PHE A 112 -10.44 -4.48 6.79
CA PHE A 112 -11.39 -4.77 5.73
C PHE A 112 -11.54 -6.25 5.37
N GLN A 113 -11.17 -7.16 6.27
CA GLN A 113 -11.35 -8.60 6.10
C GLN A 113 -12.79 -8.98 5.70
N SER A 114 -13.80 -8.36 6.32
CA SER A 114 -15.21 -8.65 6.01
C SER A 114 -15.58 -8.31 4.58
N THR A 115 -15.04 -7.23 4.04
CA THR A 115 -15.22 -6.80 2.65
C THR A 115 -14.56 -7.77 1.69
N ILE A 116 -13.32 -8.19 1.97
CA ILE A 116 -12.60 -9.22 1.20
C ILE A 116 -13.39 -10.52 1.16
N LYS A 117 -13.88 -11.00 2.30
CA LYS A 117 -14.72 -12.21 2.36
C LYS A 117 -15.98 -12.09 1.52
N SER A 118 -16.60 -10.91 1.50
CA SER A 118 -17.83 -10.67 0.73
C SER A 118 -17.63 -10.79 -0.79
N TYR A 119 -16.41 -10.60 -1.27
CA TYR A 119 -16.07 -10.75 -2.69
C TYR A 119 -16.16 -12.21 -3.18
N GLY A 120 -16.07 -13.19 -2.29
CA GLY A 120 -16.13 -14.61 -2.65
C GLY A 120 -14.98 -15.05 -3.56
N ALA A 121 -13.85 -14.36 -3.52
CA ALA A 121 -12.71 -14.58 -4.40
C ALA A 121 -11.81 -15.77 -3.98
N GLY A 122 -12.21 -16.52 -2.95
CA GLY A 122 -11.48 -17.70 -2.49
C GLY A 122 -10.41 -17.41 -1.44
N ILE A 123 -10.33 -16.18 -0.95
CA ILE A 123 -9.47 -15.76 0.18
C ILE A 123 -10.34 -15.22 1.31
N ASN A 124 -9.83 -15.23 2.53
CA ASN A 124 -10.51 -14.70 3.70
C ASN A 124 -10.04 -13.30 4.09
N ASP A 125 -8.84 -12.93 3.68
CA ASP A 125 -8.20 -11.64 3.92
C ASP A 125 -7.05 -11.43 2.94
N VAL A 126 -6.49 -10.22 2.90
CA VAL A 126 -5.23 -9.97 2.20
C VAL A 126 -4.09 -10.71 2.90
N ASP A 127 -3.04 -11.02 2.17
CA ASP A 127 -1.81 -11.63 2.63
C ASP A 127 -0.69 -10.61 2.40
N ALA A 128 -0.04 -10.14 3.48
CA ALA A 128 0.95 -9.09 3.43
C ALA A 128 2.15 -9.40 2.51
N TYR A 129 2.46 -10.68 2.26
CA TYR A 129 3.51 -11.09 1.33
C TYR A 129 3.10 -11.08 -0.14
N ILE A 130 1.79 -11.04 -0.42
CA ILE A 130 1.24 -11.16 -1.77
C ILE A 130 0.58 -9.87 -2.23
N HIS A 131 -0.24 -9.29 -1.35
CA HIS A 131 -1.08 -8.14 -1.65
C HIS A 131 -0.38 -6.86 -1.20
N PRO A 132 0.13 -6.02 -2.11
CA PRO A 132 0.56 -4.68 -1.70
C PRO A 132 -0.64 -3.91 -1.15
N TYR A 133 -0.55 -3.53 0.10
CA TYR A 133 -1.54 -2.68 0.74
C TYR A 133 -0.88 -1.60 1.60
N VAL A 134 -1.67 -0.60 1.93
CA VAL A 134 -1.30 0.54 2.77
C VAL A 134 -2.23 0.56 3.97
N VAL A 135 -1.68 0.86 5.14
CA VAL A 135 -2.42 1.27 6.33
C VAL A 135 -2.72 2.76 6.19
N PHE A 136 -4.01 3.12 6.08
CA PHE A 136 -4.40 4.50 5.80
C PHE A 136 -5.67 4.84 6.56
N GLY A 137 -5.61 5.88 7.40
CA GLY A 137 -6.64 6.18 8.37
C GLY A 137 -6.15 5.92 9.80
N ASN A 138 -6.80 6.54 10.76
CA ASN A 138 -6.50 6.42 12.18
C ASN A 138 -7.81 6.49 12.96
N GLU A 139 -8.21 5.38 13.55
CA GLU A 139 -9.45 5.23 14.31
C GLU A 139 -9.25 5.25 15.82
N GLY A 140 -8.08 5.61 16.30
CA GLY A 140 -7.73 5.59 17.72
C GLY A 140 -8.73 6.35 18.61
N SER A 141 -9.00 5.79 19.79
CA SER A 141 -9.94 6.33 20.77
C SER A 141 -9.24 6.91 22.03
N LYS A 142 -7.91 6.82 22.11
CA LYS A 142 -7.16 7.34 23.25
C LYS A 142 -7.32 8.86 23.37
N PRO A 143 -7.55 9.40 24.58
CA PRO A 143 -7.73 10.83 24.75
C PRO A 143 -6.54 11.65 24.21
N GLY A 144 -6.86 12.60 23.32
CA GLY A 144 -5.87 13.47 22.71
C GLY A 144 -5.19 12.92 21.45
N TRP A 145 -5.51 11.73 21.02
CA TRP A 145 -5.03 11.18 19.76
C TRP A 145 -5.67 11.87 18.56
N ALA A 146 -4.87 12.13 17.55
CA ALA A 146 -5.37 12.56 16.26
C ALA A 146 -6.07 11.39 15.55
N THR A 147 -7.18 11.67 14.89
CA THR A 147 -7.93 10.69 14.10
C THR A 147 -8.15 11.19 12.68
N PHE A 148 -8.25 10.25 11.74
CA PHE A 148 -8.61 10.53 10.36
C PHE A 148 -9.40 9.36 9.81
N ASN A 149 -10.65 9.60 9.42
CA ASN A 149 -11.48 8.60 8.74
C ASN A 149 -11.53 8.92 7.24
N PRO A 150 -10.88 8.09 6.38
CA PRO A 150 -10.83 8.29 4.93
C PRO A 150 -12.20 8.26 4.27
N GLU A 151 -13.16 7.49 4.79
CA GLU A 151 -14.51 7.37 4.23
C GLU A 151 -15.26 8.70 4.24
N GLN A 152 -15.00 9.58 5.23
CA GLN A 152 -15.60 10.92 5.29
C GLN A 152 -15.20 11.80 4.10
N TYR A 153 -14.14 11.44 3.40
CA TYR A 153 -13.64 12.15 2.21
C TYR A 153 -13.87 11.36 0.92
N GLY A 154 -14.65 10.27 0.98
CA GLY A 154 -15.03 9.47 -0.17
C GLY A 154 -13.98 8.46 -0.62
N ILE A 155 -13.01 8.11 0.21
CA ILE A 155 -12.16 6.93 -0.01
C ILE A 155 -12.94 5.73 0.54
N GLU A 156 -13.16 4.73 -0.30
CA GLU A 156 -13.91 3.54 0.10
C GLU A 156 -12.94 2.41 0.50
N PRO A 157 -13.34 1.50 1.41
CA PRO A 157 -12.55 0.32 1.74
C PRO A 157 -12.03 -0.41 0.49
N LEU A 158 -10.77 -0.81 0.50
CA LEU A 158 -10.06 -1.44 -0.61
C LEU A 158 -9.89 -0.54 -1.86
N SER A 159 -10.07 0.78 -1.75
CA SER A 159 -9.66 1.71 -2.81
C SER A 159 -8.19 1.51 -3.16
N LEU A 160 -7.89 1.59 -4.45
CA LEU A 160 -6.51 1.55 -4.91
C LEU A 160 -5.76 2.81 -4.47
N MET A 161 -4.53 2.63 -4.07
CA MET A 161 -3.58 3.67 -3.70
C MET A 161 -2.35 3.60 -4.59
N ALA A 162 -1.63 4.71 -4.69
CA ALA A 162 -0.34 4.77 -5.36
C ALA A 162 0.73 5.20 -4.35
N VAL A 163 1.85 4.47 -4.29
CA VAL A 163 2.97 4.76 -3.38
C VAL A 163 4.21 5.00 -4.20
N VAL A 164 4.86 6.16 -3.97
CA VAL A 164 6.17 6.47 -4.56
C VAL A 164 7.24 6.25 -3.50
N CYS A 165 8.11 5.30 -3.76
CA CYS A 165 9.18 4.85 -2.86
C CYS A 165 10.39 4.37 -3.65
N GLY A 166 11.60 4.61 -3.20
CA GLY A 166 12.81 4.11 -3.86
C GLY A 166 12.92 4.44 -5.37
N ASN A 167 12.37 5.57 -5.81
CA ASN A 167 12.22 5.96 -7.23
C ASN A 167 11.28 5.07 -8.07
N GLN A 168 10.38 4.35 -7.43
CA GLN A 168 9.42 3.45 -8.06
C GLN A 168 8.00 3.88 -7.75
N LEU A 169 7.04 3.48 -8.58
CA LEU A 169 5.61 3.61 -8.33
C LEU A 169 5.01 2.22 -8.14
N ILE A 170 4.39 1.99 -6.99
CA ILE A 170 3.69 0.74 -6.66
C ILE A 170 2.21 1.05 -6.47
N TYR A 171 1.35 0.19 -7.00
CA TYR A 171 -0.08 0.21 -6.67
C TYR A 171 -0.38 -0.81 -5.59
N GLY A 172 -1.08 -0.37 -4.55
CA GLY A 172 -1.59 -1.20 -3.48
C GLY A 172 -3.04 -0.83 -3.18
N VAL A 173 -3.68 -1.54 -2.27
CA VAL A 173 -5.04 -1.23 -1.82
C VAL A 173 -5.00 -0.67 -0.40
N TRP A 174 -5.93 0.18 -0.03
CA TRP A 174 -6.18 0.52 1.35
C TRP A 174 -6.87 -0.66 2.03
N ALA A 175 -6.11 -1.47 2.78
CA ALA A 175 -6.65 -2.68 3.40
C ALA A 175 -6.66 -2.64 4.91
N ASP A 176 -5.96 -1.69 5.53
CA ASP A 176 -5.91 -1.58 6.99
C ASP A 176 -5.92 -0.14 7.49
N GLU A 177 -6.20 0.02 8.79
CA GLU A 177 -6.27 1.30 9.51
C GLU A 177 -5.55 1.18 10.85
N ASN A 178 -4.91 2.26 11.28
CA ASN A 178 -4.32 2.34 12.61
C ASN A 178 -5.39 2.56 13.69
N GLY A 179 -5.33 1.75 14.75
CA GLY A 179 -6.18 1.80 15.92
C GLY A 179 -5.50 2.46 17.13
N ASP A 180 -5.73 1.88 18.31
CA ASP A 180 -5.19 2.34 19.61
C ASP A 180 -3.86 1.66 20.00
N ASP A 181 -3.17 1.04 19.07
CA ASP A 181 -1.88 0.39 19.28
C ASP A 181 -0.78 1.43 19.45
N GLY A 182 0.36 1.01 19.93
CA GLY A 182 1.50 1.89 20.09
C GLY A 182 1.32 3.02 21.09
N GLU A 183 2.22 3.98 21.06
CA GLU A 183 2.27 5.14 21.95
C GLU A 183 1.64 6.39 21.32
N TYR A 184 1.64 6.48 20.00
CA TYR A 184 1.18 7.65 19.23
C TYR A 184 0.34 7.23 18.03
N PRO A 185 -0.52 8.12 17.47
CA PRO A 185 -1.19 7.86 16.21
C PRO A 185 -0.18 7.94 15.05
N VAL A 186 0.09 6.83 14.41
CA VAL A 186 1.13 6.71 13.37
C VAL A 186 0.54 6.72 11.96
N VAL A 187 1.40 7.06 10.99
CA VAL A 187 1.15 6.98 9.54
C VAL A 187 2.43 6.54 8.84
N GLY A 188 2.33 6.00 7.64
CA GLY A 188 3.51 5.61 6.86
C GLY A 188 3.77 4.12 6.93
N GLU A 189 2.72 3.30 6.96
CA GLU A 189 2.84 1.84 7.02
C GLU A 189 2.32 1.18 5.76
N ALA A 190 2.95 0.10 5.37
CA ALA A 190 2.56 -0.70 4.22
C ALA A 190 2.92 -2.18 4.41
N SER A 191 2.25 -3.04 3.64
CA SER A 191 2.53 -4.47 3.64
C SER A 191 4.00 -4.76 3.31
N ILE A 192 4.54 -5.84 3.89
CA ILE A 192 5.91 -6.30 3.60
C ILE A 192 6.15 -6.54 2.10
N SER A 193 5.14 -6.91 1.32
CA SER A 193 5.26 -7.08 -0.13
C SER A 193 5.49 -5.75 -0.85
N LEU A 194 4.79 -4.69 -0.43
CA LEU A 194 4.97 -3.35 -0.97
C LEU A 194 6.36 -2.81 -0.64
N ALA A 195 6.77 -2.89 0.63
CA ALA A 195 8.10 -2.48 1.06
C ALA A 195 9.22 -3.28 0.37
N THR A 196 9.02 -4.59 0.18
CA THR A 196 9.97 -5.43 -0.57
C THR A 196 10.12 -4.98 -2.04
N ALA A 197 9.03 -4.56 -2.66
CA ALA A 197 9.08 -4.03 -4.03
C ALA A 197 9.83 -2.70 -4.11
N CYS A 198 9.74 -1.86 -3.07
CA CYS A 198 10.44 -0.57 -2.99
C CYS A 198 11.95 -0.72 -2.73
N TYR A 199 12.31 -1.55 -1.77
CA TYR A 199 13.66 -1.54 -1.16
C TYR A 199 14.41 -2.87 -1.28
N GLY A 200 13.74 -3.92 -1.75
CA GLY A 200 14.35 -5.25 -1.90
C GLY A 200 14.20 -6.12 -0.64
N LYS A 201 14.24 -7.42 -0.86
CA LYS A 201 13.97 -8.43 0.17
C LYS A 201 14.95 -8.39 1.35
N ASP A 202 16.20 -8.08 1.08
CA ASP A 202 17.26 -8.11 2.10
C ASP A 202 17.27 -6.85 3.01
N ALA A 203 16.50 -5.84 2.65
CA ALA A 203 16.42 -4.57 3.37
C ALA A 203 15.20 -4.48 4.30
N VAL A 204 14.25 -5.42 4.24
CA VAL A 204 12.98 -5.36 4.97
C VAL A 204 12.68 -6.65 5.72
N ASP A 205 12.19 -6.53 6.95
CA ASP A 205 11.59 -7.61 7.75
C ASP A 205 10.41 -7.03 8.56
N GLY A 206 9.82 -7.79 9.46
CA GLY A 206 8.63 -7.37 10.21
C GLY A 206 8.81 -6.13 11.11
N ASN A 207 10.05 -5.65 11.32
CA ASN A 207 10.35 -4.47 12.14
C ASN A 207 11.25 -3.46 11.43
N THR A 208 11.66 -3.73 10.19
CA THR A 208 12.64 -2.91 9.49
C THR A 208 12.20 -2.67 8.06
N ALA A 209 11.97 -1.42 7.69
CA ALA A 209 11.72 -1.05 6.31
C ALA A 209 12.58 0.15 5.88
N HIS A 210 12.09 1.39 6.05
CA HIS A 210 12.73 2.56 5.50
C HIS A 210 12.47 3.78 6.39
N ASP A 211 13.51 4.26 7.05
CA ASP A 211 13.41 5.32 8.05
C ASP A 211 13.44 6.75 7.46
N GLU A 212 13.82 6.92 6.19
CA GLU A 212 13.85 8.22 5.55
C GLU A 212 12.44 8.72 5.21
N ASP A 213 12.19 10.02 5.48
CA ASP A 213 10.90 10.67 5.28
C ASP A 213 10.73 11.10 3.81
N ASP A 214 10.74 10.14 2.88
CA ASP A 214 10.71 10.36 1.43
C ASP A 214 9.65 9.53 0.68
N VAL A 215 8.76 8.83 1.39
CA VAL A 215 7.69 8.03 0.79
C VAL A 215 6.42 8.85 0.63
N LEU A 216 5.86 8.85 -0.58
CA LEU A 216 4.59 9.52 -0.89
C LEU A 216 3.46 8.50 -1.03
N TYR A 217 2.50 8.55 -0.12
CA TYR A 217 1.27 7.75 -0.14
C TYR A 217 0.13 8.59 -0.72
N ILE A 218 -0.52 8.08 -1.77
CA ILE A 218 -1.59 8.75 -2.51
C ILE A 218 -2.83 7.87 -2.52
N ALA A 219 -3.93 8.35 -1.98
CA ALA A 219 -5.24 7.69 -1.98
C ALA A 219 -6.17 8.36 -2.99
N PHE A 220 -7.07 7.57 -3.60
CA PHE A 220 -8.04 8.03 -4.59
C PHE A 220 -9.47 7.85 -4.07
N THR A 221 -10.29 8.90 -4.20
CA THR A 221 -11.68 8.89 -3.79
C THR A 221 -12.61 8.32 -4.85
N GLY A 222 -13.81 7.91 -4.43
CA GLY A 222 -14.88 7.46 -5.30
C GLY A 222 -14.84 5.96 -5.60
N SER A 223 -16.01 5.39 -5.84
CA SER A 223 -16.18 3.96 -6.08
C SER A 223 -15.41 3.42 -7.30
N GLU A 224 -15.06 4.29 -8.24
CA GLU A 224 -14.22 3.92 -9.38
C GLU A 224 -12.73 3.70 -9.00
N ALA A 225 -12.33 4.02 -7.77
CA ALA A 225 -11.02 3.68 -7.24
C ALA A 225 -10.97 2.26 -6.63
N VAL A 226 -12.13 1.65 -6.39
CA VAL A 226 -12.24 0.31 -5.81
C VAL A 226 -12.20 -0.75 -6.91
N PRO A 227 -11.25 -1.69 -6.89
CA PRO A 227 -11.23 -2.80 -7.87
C PRO A 227 -12.49 -3.68 -7.80
N GLY A 228 -13.09 -3.80 -6.61
CA GLY A 228 -14.21 -4.69 -6.36
C GLY A 228 -13.84 -6.18 -6.52
N ALA A 229 -14.84 -7.03 -6.49
CA ALA A 229 -14.65 -8.50 -6.51
C ALA A 229 -13.92 -9.04 -7.76
N SER A 230 -14.01 -8.34 -8.90
CA SER A 230 -13.50 -8.83 -10.20
C SER A 230 -12.43 -7.93 -10.83
N GLY A 231 -12.12 -6.79 -10.23
CA GLY A 231 -11.14 -5.84 -10.78
C GLY A 231 -9.72 -6.05 -10.26
N ALA A 232 -9.53 -7.00 -9.33
CA ALA A 232 -8.23 -7.43 -8.86
C ALA A 232 -8.19 -8.97 -8.76
N LYS A 233 -7.00 -9.53 -8.88
CA LYS A 233 -6.79 -10.97 -8.68
C LYS A 233 -6.56 -11.27 -7.20
N TRP A 234 -7.63 -11.21 -6.41
CA TRP A 234 -7.57 -11.41 -4.96
C TRP A 234 -6.95 -12.74 -4.53
N ASN A 235 -7.14 -13.82 -5.30
CA ASN A 235 -6.52 -15.11 -5.07
C ASN A 235 -5.14 -15.27 -5.73
N ALA A 236 -4.42 -14.18 -5.95
CA ALA A 236 -3.05 -14.19 -6.47
C ALA A 236 -2.14 -15.04 -5.56
N GLN A 237 -1.10 -15.62 -6.16
CA GLN A 237 -0.10 -16.42 -5.46
C GLN A 237 1.24 -15.70 -5.33
N SER A 238 1.34 -14.46 -5.82
CA SER A 238 2.53 -13.62 -5.74
C SER A 238 2.17 -12.14 -5.86
N PHE A 239 3.05 -11.28 -5.35
CA PHE A 239 2.97 -9.82 -5.50
C PHE A 239 2.77 -9.41 -6.96
N SER A 240 3.60 -9.94 -7.89
CA SER A 240 3.54 -9.54 -9.30
C SER A 240 2.20 -9.90 -9.96
N GLU A 241 1.58 -10.98 -9.54
CA GLU A 241 0.30 -11.42 -10.05
C GLU A 241 -0.83 -10.48 -9.59
N PHE A 242 -0.83 -10.09 -8.33
CA PHE A 242 -1.80 -9.14 -7.79
C PHE A 242 -1.60 -7.75 -8.39
N GLU A 243 -0.40 -7.20 -8.30
CA GLU A 243 -0.06 -5.84 -8.75
C GLU A 243 -0.33 -5.65 -10.25
N SER A 244 0.00 -6.64 -11.09
CA SER A 244 -0.34 -6.60 -12.51
C SER A 244 -1.85 -6.57 -12.76
N SER A 245 -2.65 -7.19 -11.91
CA SER A 245 -4.11 -7.22 -12.07
C SER A 245 -4.77 -5.87 -11.82
N VAL A 246 -4.18 -5.02 -10.97
CA VAL A 246 -4.70 -3.68 -10.64
C VAL A 246 -4.03 -2.56 -11.45
N GLN A 247 -3.00 -2.88 -12.25
CA GLN A 247 -2.22 -1.90 -13.01
C GLN A 247 -3.07 -0.96 -13.86
N SER A 248 -3.99 -1.52 -14.65
CA SER A 248 -4.83 -0.71 -15.55
C SER A 248 -5.70 0.30 -14.80
N LEU A 249 -6.19 -0.06 -13.61
CA LEU A 249 -6.94 0.84 -12.75
C LEU A 249 -6.02 1.92 -12.18
N GLY A 250 -4.86 1.54 -11.67
CA GLY A 250 -3.87 2.49 -11.13
C GLY A 250 -3.43 3.51 -12.18
N ASP A 251 -3.08 3.04 -13.38
CA ASP A 251 -2.67 3.91 -14.49
C ASP A 251 -3.78 4.92 -14.90
N LYS A 252 -5.04 4.54 -14.76
CA LYS A 252 -6.18 5.45 -14.95
C LYS A 252 -6.29 6.47 -13.81
N LEU A 253 -6.15 6.01 -12.56
CA LEU A 253 -6.34 6.88 -11.38
C LEU A 253 -5.26 7.95 -11.25
N ILE A 254 -4.00 7.64 -11.55
CA ILE A 254 -2.92 8.62 -11.49
C ILE A 254 -3.06 9.75 -12.53
N GLN A 255 -3.93 9.60 -13.53
CA GLN A 255 -4.25 10.70 -14.46
C GLN A 255 -5.08 11.82 -13.80
N ARG A 256 -5.68 11.58 -12.63
CA ARG A 256 -6.32 12.64 -11.81
C ARG A 256 -5.29 13.65 -11.27
N ILE A 257 -4.03 13.26 -11.21
CA ILE A 257 -2.91 14.10 -10.80
C ILE A 257 -2.38 14.79 -12.07
N SER A 258 -3.05 15.85 -12.47
CA SER A 258 -2.55 16.72 -13.52
C SER A 258 -1.39 17.58 -12.98
N SER A 259 -0.40 17.79 -13.80
CA SER A 259 0.72 18.73 -13.58
C SER A 259 0.25 20.16 -13.39
#